data_eacce5d662ca83e7eb771789b362105c
#
_entry.id   eacce5d662ca83e7eb771789b362105c
#
_cell.length_a   1.000
_cell.length_b   1.000
_cell.length_c   1.000
_cell.angle_alpha   90.00
_cell.angle_beta   90.00
_cell.angle_gamma   90.00
#
_symmetry.space_group_name_H-M   'P 1'
#
loop_
_entity.id
_entity.type
_entity.pdbx_description
1 polymer ?
#
loop_
_entity_poly.entity_id
_entity_poly.type
_entity_poly.pdbx_seq_one_letter_code
_entity_poly.pdbx_strand_id
1 'polypeptide(L)'
;LAGQPYNPANGAVDKYSSDVLIPAFLSAYTGGDAGGSSLDIFPKFMRMLPNWKIKYSGLGKLPFFAKYFKSVNIEHGYKSVYAVGSYSTYATYMEYTNGIGFVSNSTTNLPVPSSRFNIGAVSINESFSPLIGLNVTTDNNLTIGAKYIKARVLNLSLTAIQLVETHTEELALNVGY
;
A
#
# COMPACT_ATOMS: atom_id res chain seq x y z
N LEU A 1 13.72 0.04 -17.43
CA LEU A 1 14.29 1.33 -16.96
C LEU A 1 14.41 1.35 -15.44
N ALA A 2 13.42 0.87 -14.70
CA ALA A 2 13.54 0.69 -13.25
C ALA A 2 14.68 -0.30 -12.95
N GLY A 3 15.58 0.07 -12.02
CA GLY A 3 16.76 -0.74 -11.65
C GLY A 3 17.98 -0.57 -12.53
N GLN A 4 17.88 0.15 -13.64
CA GLN A 4 19.06 0.51 -14.42
C GLN A 4 19.63 1.86 -13.91
N PRO A 5 20.96 2.03 -13.91
CA PRO A 5 21.55 3.33 -13.61
C PRO A 5 20.98 4.39 -14.57
N TYR A 6 20.57 5.51 -14.00
CA TYR A 6 20.10 6.64 -14.81
C TYR A 6 21.24 7.12 -15.73
N ASN A 7 20.99 7.07 -17.03
CA ASN A 7 21.93 7.61 -18.03
C ASN A 7 21.25 8.71 -18.84
N PRO A 8 21.61 9.98 -18.63
CA PRO A 8 21.02 11.10 -19.37
C PRO A 8 21.29 11.04 -20.88
N ALA A 9 22.31 10.31 -21.34
CA ALA A 9 22.60 10.14 -22.76
C ALA A 9 21.56 9.25 -23.47
N ASN A 10 20.81 8.42 -22.76
CA ASN A 10 19.71 7.64 -23.33
C ASN A 10 18.42 8.44 -23.54
N GLY A 11 18.41 9.67 -23.20
CA GLY A 11 17.69 10.83 -23.73
C GLY A 11 16.19 10.94 -23.53
N ALA A 12 15.45 9.88 -23.22
CA ALA A 12 14.01 9.94 -23.38
C ALA A 12 13.19 9.83 -22.08
N VAL A 13 13.76 9.33 -20.99
CA VAL A 13 13.03 9.13 -19.74
C VAL A 13 13.75 9.81 -18.59
N ASP A 14 13.12 10.83 -18.04
CA ASP A 14 13.63 11.49 -16.83
C ASP A 14 13.55 10.53 -15.63
N LYS A 15 14.55 10.60 -14.75
CA LYS A 15 14.59 9.85 -13.49
C LYS A 15 13.38 10.13 -12.58
N TYR A 16 12.71 11.24 -12.79
CA TYR A 16 11.52 11.66 -12.04
C TYR A 16 10.21 11.29 -12.74
N SER A 17 10.26 10.60 -13.89
CA SER A 17 9.04 10.17 -14.57
C SER A 17 8.26 9.14 -13.74
N SER A 18 6.94 9.09 -13.94
CA SER A 18 6.07 8.09 -13.30
C SER A 18 6.51 6.65 -13.57
N ASP A 19 7.02 6.39 -14.78
CA ASP A 19 7.48 5.07 -15.22
C ASP A 19 8.78 4.60 -14.53
N VAL A 20 9.47 5.50 -13.84
CA VAL A 20 10.66 5.20 -13.03
C VAL A 20 10.31 5.22 -11.55
N LEU A 21 9.63 6.28 -11.09
CA LEU A 21 9.37 6.49 -9.66
C LEU A 21 8.38 5.47 -9.08
N ILE A 22 7.30 5.13 -9.82
CA ILE A 22 6.29 4.19 -9.32
C ILE A 22 6.87 2.76 -9.18
N PRO A 23 7.52 2.17 -10.19
CA PRO A 23 8.16 0.86 -10.02
C PRO A 23 9.24 0.85 -8.93
N ALA A 24 10.04 1.91 -8.82
CA ALA A 24 11.04 2.03 -7.76
C ALA A 24 10.40 2.07 -6.37
N PHE A 25 9.32 2.84 -6.21
CA PHE A 25 8.54 2.92 -4.97
C PHE A 25 7.94 1.55 -4.58
N LEU A 26 7.32 0.86 -5.54
CA LEU A 26 6.74 -0.47 -5.30
C LEU A 26 7.80 -1.51 -4.98
N SER A 27 8.97 -1.47 -5.66
CA SER A 27 10.09 -2.34 -5.35
C SER A 27 10.65 -2.11 -3.95
N ALA A 28 10.86 -0.85 -3.58
CA ALA A 28 11.33 -0.49 -2.25
C ALA A 28 10.36 -0.96 -1.17
N TYR A 29 9.05 -0.85 -1.42
CA TYR A 29 8.02 -1.31 -0.51
C TYR A 29 8.01 -2.85 -0.35
N THR A 30 8.12 -3.58 -1.45
CA THR A 30 8.07 -5.06 -1.43
C THR A 30 9.41 -5.71 -1.07
N GLY A 31 10.50 -4.93 -0.97
CA GLY A 31 11.86 -5.44 -0.78
C GLY A 31 12.41 -6.18 -2.02
N GLY A 32 11.79 -5.99 -3.17
CA GLY A 32 12.18 -6.61 -4.43
C GLY A 32 13.23 -5.81 -5.19
N ASP A 33 13.82 -6.44 -6.22
CA ASP A 33 14.70 -5.75 -7.17
C ASP A 33 13.89 -4.86 -8.11
N ALA A 34 14.27 -3.60 -8.21
CA ALA A 34 13.66 -2.64 -9.13
C ALA A 34 13.78 -3.04 -10.61
N GLY A 35 14.84 -3.79 -10.97
CA GLY A 35 15.06 -4.29 -12.33
C GLY A 35 14.06 -5.35 -12.79
N GLY A 36 13.49 -6.10 -11.85
CA GLY A 36 12.44 -7.09 -12.10
C GLY A 36 11.02 -6.53 -11.98
N SER A 37 10.86 -5.25 -11.69
CA SER A 37 9.56 -4.62 -11.53
C SER A 37 8.91 -4.39 -12.88
N SER A 38 7.64 -4.75 -13.00
CA SER A 38 6.81 -4.42 -14.15
C SER A 38 6.62 -2.91 -14.24
N LEU A 39 6.64 -2.35 -15.43
CA LEU A 39 6.25 -0.95 -15.70
C LEU A 39 4.73 -0.73 -15.52
N ASP A 40 3.98 -1.77 -15.17
CA ASP A 40 2.56 -1.66 -14.88
C ASP A 40 2.33 -0.83 -13.63
N ILE A 41 1.64 0.28 -13.80
CA ILE A 41 1.16 1.16 -12.73
C ILE A 41 0.19 0.41 -11.82
N PHE A 42 -0.53 -0.55 -12.38
CA PHE A 42 -1.44 -1.43 -11.67
C PHE A 42 -0.77 -2.78 -11.42
N PRO A 43 -0.15 -3.00 -10.25
CA PRO A 43 0.52 -4.27 -9.96
C PRO A 43 -0.47 -5.42 -10.02
N LYS A 44 -0.03 -6.53 -10.61
CA LYS A 44 -0.83 -7.76 -10.63
C LYS A 44 -1.09 -8.22 -9.19
N PHE A 45 -2.29 -8.77 -8.95
CA PHE A 45 -2.77 -9.25 -7.64
C PHE A 45 -1.74 -10.10 -6.86
N MET A 46 -0.92 -10.88 -7.56
CA MET A 46 0.10 -11.76 -6.98
C MET A 46 1.28 -11.04 -6.28
N ARG A 47 1.42 -9.73 -6.44
CA ARG A 47 2.52 -8.94 -5.85
C ARG A 47 2.13 -8.20 -4.56
N MET A 48 0.85 -8.15 -4.24
CA MET A 48 0.36 -7.56 -3.01
C MET A 48 0.20 -8.63 -1.93
N LEU A 49 0.56 -8.30 -0.69
CA LEU A 49 0.25 -9.17 0.44
C LEU A 49 -1.28 -9.31 0.57
N PRO A 50 -1.79 -10.54 0.76
CA PRO A 50 -3.22 -10.72 0.94
C PRO A 50 -3.69 -10.03 2.22
N ASN A 51 -4.89 -9.48 2.19
CA ASN A 51 -5.55 -8.98 3.39
C ASN A 51 -6.12 -10.17 4.16
N TRP A 52 -5.95 -10.19 5.49
CA TRP A 52 -6.48 -11.25 6.33
C TRP A 52 -7.06 -10.73 7.64
N LYS A 53 -7.94 -11.53 8.20
CA LYS A 53 -8.48 -11.33 9.54
C LYS A 53 -8.56 -12.67 10.26
N ILE A 54 -7.93 -12.76 11.41
CA ILE A 54 -7.89 -13.96 12.23
C ILE A 54 -8.64 -13.66 13.54
N LYS A 55 -9.55 -14.55 13.91
CA LYS A 55 -10.23 -14.55 15.20
C LYS A 55 -10.06 -15.93 15.83
N TYR A 56 -9.66 -15.94 17.09
CA TYR A 56 -9.50 -17.16 17.86
C TYR A 56 -10.25 -17.06 19.19
N SER A 57 -11.19 -17.97 19.40
CA SER A 57 -12.05 -18.04 20.61
C SER A 57 -11.82 -19.30 21.45
N GLY A 58 -10.80 -20.09 21.10
CA GLY A 58 -10.54 -21.37 21.76
C GLY A 58 -9.96 -21.26 23.18
N LEU A 59 -9.37 -20.12 23.55
CA LEU A 59 -8.76 -19.93 24.84
C LEU A 59 -9.75 -20.07 26.00
N GLY A 60 -10.99 -19.63 25.84
CA GLY A 60 -12.03 -19.79 26.86
C GLY A 60 -12.39 -21.25 27.18
N LYS A 61 -11.97 -22.21 26.34
CA LYS A 61 -12.20 -23.64 26.58
C LYS A 61 -11.09 -24.29 27.40
N LEU A 62 -9.97 -23.63 27.60
CA LEU A 62 -8.88 -24.15 28.43
C LEU A 62 -9.27 -24.09 29.92
N PRO A 63 -9.00 -25.15 30.71
CA PRO A 63 -9.45 -25.26 32.08
C PRO A 63 -9.09 -24.05 33.00
N PHE A 64 -7.92 -23.46 32.74
CA PHE A 64 -7.47 -22.29 33.48
C PHE A 64 -8.34 -21.04 33.17
N PHE A 65 -8.68 -20.80 31.90
CA PHE A 65 -9.49 -19.65 31.50
C PHE A 65 -10.97 -19.88 31.77
N ALA A 66 -11.46 -21.10 31.54
CA ALA A 66 -12.86 -21.48 31.73
C ALA A 66 -13.33 -21.31 33.20
N LYS A 67 -12.40 -21.28 34.15
CA LYS A 67 -12.71 -21.07 35.59
C LYS A 67 -13.08 -19.60 35.89
N TYR A 68 -12.62 -18.64 35.12
CA TYR A 68 -12.75 -17.20 35.45
C TYR A 68 -13.45 -16.41 34.36
N PHE A 69 -13.49 -16.94 33.13
CA PHE A 69 -13.96 -16.21 31.98
C PHE A 69 -14.98 -17.00 31.19
N LYS A 70 -16.10 -16.40 30.90
CA LYS A 70 -17.14 -16.92 30.03
C LYS A 70 -16.68 -17.00 28.57
N SER A 71 -15.87 -16.01 28.14
CA SER A 71 -15.26 -16.03 26.81
C SER A 71 -13.94 -15.26 26.80
N VAL A 72 -13.00 -15.77 25.97
CA VAL A 72 -11.72 -15.09 25.66
C VAL A 72 -11.53 -15.16 24.17
N ASN A 73 -11.50 -14.00 23.51
CA ASN A 73 -11.35 -13.87 22.09
C ASN A 73 -10.10 -13.07 21.75
N ILE A 74 -9.29 -13.58 20.86
CA ILE A 74 -8.15 -12.87 20.28
C ILE A 74 -8.47 -12.52 18.82
N GLU A 75 -8.12 -11.31 18.42
CA GLU A 75 -8.28 -10.84 17.06
C GLU A 75 -6.96 -10.30 16.51
N HIS A 76 -6.69 -10.58 15.25
CA HIS A 76 -5.59 -10.01 14.48
C HIS A 76 -6.08 -9.75 13.06
N GLY A 77 -5.75 -8.60 12.50
CA GLY A 77 -6.12 -8.27 11.14
C GLY A 77 -5.05 -7.43 10.46
N TYR A 78 -4.79 -7.74 9.21
CA TYR A 78 -3.92 -6.98 8.33
C TYR A 78 -4.66 -6.57 7.07
N LYS A 79 -4.47 -5.33 6.66
CA LYS A 79 -4.98 -4.79 5.40
C LYS A 79 -3.93 -3.93 4.74
N SER A 80 -3.68 -4.18 3.45
CA SER A 80 -2.87 -3.32 2.59
C SER A 80 -3.65 -2.94 1.36
N VAL A 81 -3.60 -1.66 0.99
CA VAL A 81 -4.26 -1.11 -0.20
C VAL A 81 -3.28 -0.22 -0.93
N TYR A 82 -2.98 -0.57 -2.17
CA TYR A 82 -2.32 0.31 -3.12
C TYR A 82 -3.38 1.12 -3.87
N ALA A 83 -3.19 2.42 -3.97
CA ALA A 83 -4.09 3.30 -4.69
C ALA A 83 -3.32 4.24 -5.60
N VAL A 84 -3.83 4.42 -6.82
CA VAL A 84 -3.42 5.48 -7.74
C VAL A 84 -4.38 6.63 -7.50
N GLY A 85 -3.86 7.77 -7.02
CA GLY A 85 -4.67 8.88 -6.53
C GLY A 85 -5.49 9.52 -7.65
N SER A 86 -4.82 10.12 -8.61
CA SER A 86 -5.46 10.65 -9.81
C SER A 86 -4.60 10.36 -11.02
N TYR A 87 -5.23 9.92 -12.10
CA TYR A 87 -4.55 9.75 -13.37
C TYR A 87 -5.44 10.20 -14.52
N SER A 88 -4.79 10.68 -15.57
CA SER A 88 -5.42 10.98 -16.85
C SER A 88 -4.60 10.37 -17.98
N THR A 89 -5.24 10.12 -19.10
CA THR A 89 -4.58 9.69 -20.32
C THR A 89 -4.42 10.88 -21.25
N TYR A 90 -3.29 10.94 -21.94
CA TYR A 90 -3.14 11.94 -23.00
C TYR A 90 -3.90 11.50 -24.25
N ALA A 91 -4.78 12.37 -24.77
CA ALA A 91 -5.54 12.09 -25.99
C ALA A 91 -4.65 11.90 -27.24
N THR A 92 -3.44 12.48 -27.22
CA THR A 92 -2.45 12.42 -28.29
C THR A 92 -1.37 11.36 -28.07
N TYR A 93 -1.53 10.47 -27.07
CA TYR A 93 -0.56 9.43 -26.79
C TYR A 93 -0.55 8.38 -27.89
N MET A 94 0.64 8.11 -28.41
CA MET A 94 0.93 7.05 -29.38
C MET A 94 1.94 6.08 -28.77
N GLU A 95 1.56 4.82 -28.62
CA GLU A 95 2.44 3.78 -28.12
C GLU A 95 3.38 3.29 -29.21
N TYR A 96 4.67 3.21 -28.87
CA TYR A 96 5.69 2.65 -29.77
C TYR A 96 5.97 1.19 -29.41
N THR A 97 6.32 0.89 -28.14
CA THR A 97 6.59 -0.47 -27.68
C THR A 97 6.47 -0.56 -26.16
N ASN A 98 5.85 -1.64 -25.66
CA ASN A 98 5.82 -2.01 -24.23
C ASN A 98 5.47 -0.86 -23.26
N GLY A 99 4.48 -0.05 -23.58
CA GLY A 99 4.05 1.06 -22.74
C GLY A 99 4.91 2.33 -22.87
N ILE A 100 5.93 2.31 -23.71
CA ILE A 100 6.73 3.51 -24.06
C ILE A 100 6.14 4.15 -25.30
N GLY A 101 5.92 5.46 -25.25
CA GLY A 101 5.32 6.18 -26.35
C GLY A 101 5.60 7.66 -26.31
N PHE A 102 4.84 8.39 -27.11
CA PHE A 102 5.00 9.82 -27.36
C PHE A 102 3.67 10.53 -27.22
N VAL A 103 3.73 11.79 -26.81
CA VAL A 103 2.63 12.75 -26.95
C VAL A 103 3.03 13.84 -27.93
N SER A 104 2.08 14.41 -28.64
CA SER A 104 2.34 15.59 -29.47
C SER A 104 2.45 16.83 -28.58
N ASN A 105 3.54 17.56 -28.72
CA ASN A 105 3.67 18.87 -28.10
C ASN A 105 2.71 19.84 -28.79
N SER A 106 1.83 20.48 -28.02
CA SER A 106 0.78 21.35 -28.55
C SER A 106 1.31 22.61 -29.26
N THR A 107 2.56 23.04 -28.98
CA THR A 107 3.16 24.23 -29.56
C THR A 107 3.98 23.94 -30.81
N THR A 108 4.74 22.83 -30.79
CA THR A 108 5.68 22.48 -31.85
C THR A 108 5.19 21.38 -32.81
N ASN A 109 4.10 20.69 -32.40
CA ASN A 109 3.61 19.46 -33.03
C ASN A 109 4.65 18.33 -33.17
N LEU A 110 5.76 18.42 -32.45
CA LEU A 110 6.78 17.38 -32.41
C LEU A 110 6.45 16.30 -31.38
N PRO A 111 6.80 15.03 -31.66
CA PRO A 111 6.63 13.96 -30.68
C PRO A 111 7.58 14.16 -29.51
N VAL A 112 7.04 14.12 -28.30
CA VAL A 112 7.80 14.18 -27.04
C VAL A 112 7.59 12.86 -26.30
N PRO A 113 8.67 12.17 -25.90
CA PRO A 113 8.55 10.95 -25.09
C PRO A 113 7.72 11.20 -23.84
N SER A 114 6.76 10.32 -23.59
CA SER A 114 5.84 10.44 -22.45
C SER A 114 5.36 9.07 -22.00
N SER A 115 5.00 8.96 -20.72
CA SER A 115 4.23 7.84 -20.23
C SER A 115 2.79 7.89 -20.74
N ARG A 116 2.14 6.73 -20.76
CA ARG A 116 0.74 6.62 -21.15
C ARG A 116 -0.21 7.39 -20.23
N PHE A 117 0.13 7.41 -18.94
CA PHE A 117 -0.68 8.04 -17.91
C PHE A 117 0.05 9.20 -17.26
N ASN A 118 -0.65 10.29 -17.08
CA ASN A 118 -0.23 11.37 -16.21
C ASN A 118 -0.78 11.10 -14.81
N ILE A 119 0.10 10.72 -13.87
CA ILE A 119 -0.26 10.33 -12.51
C ILE A 119 0.23 11.39 -11.55
N GLY A 120 -0.68 11.90 -10.74
CA GLY A 120 -0.34 12.92 -9.73
C GLY A 120 0.27 12.33 -8.46
N ALA A 121 -0.24 11.19 -8.01
CA ALA A 121 0.24 10.53 -6.80
C ALA A 121 -0.12 9.06 -6.76
N VAL A 122 0.66 8.27 -6.02
CA VAL A 122 0.34 6.90 -5.63
C VAL A 122 0.51 6.74 -4.13
N SER A 123 -0.29 5.87 -3.52
CA SER A 123 -0.20 5.61 -2.09
C SER A 123 -0.34 4.14 -1.75
N ILE A 124 0.30 3.76 -0.64
CA ILE A 124 0.12 2.46 0.00
C ILE A 124 -0.36 2.72 1.43
N ASN A 125 -1.50 2.15 1.76
CA ASN A 125 -2.08 2.21 3.09
C ASN A 125 -2.03 0.82 3.70
N GLU A 126 -1.26 0.66 4.76
CA GLU A 126 -1.17 -0.57 5.53
C GLU A 126 -1.76 -0.38 6.91
N SER A 127 -2.50 -1.34 7.39
CA SER A 127 -3.02 -1.31 8.75
C SER A 127 -3.11 -2.71 9.35
N PHE A 128 -2.65 -2.82 10.59
CA PHE A 128 -3.00 -3.88 11.51
C PHE A 128 -4.16 -3.39 12.37
N SER A 129 -5.37 -3.89 12.11
CA SER A 129 -6.58 -3.42 12.80
C SER A 129 -7.45 -4.59 13.28
N PRO A 130 -7.13 -5.09 14.48
CA PRO A 130 -6.00 -4.77 15.34
C PRO A 130 -4.72 -5.57 14.98
N LEU A 131 -3.55 -5.08 15.44
CA LEU A 131 -2.33 -5.89 15.48
C LEU A 131 -2.51 -7.00 16.54
N ILE A 132 -3.02 -6.65 17.70
CA ILE A 132 -3.48 -7.59 18.72
C ILE A 132 -4.76 -7.00 19.34
N GLY A 133 -5.82 -7.78 19.32
CA GLY A 133 -7.08 -7.47 20.00
C GLY A 133 -7.42 -8.59 20.96
N LEU A 134 -7.75 -8.24 22.19
CA LEU A 134 -8.22 -9.14 23.23
C LEU A 134 -9.59 -8.67 23.71
N ASN A 135 -10.58 -9.57 23.70
CA ASN A 135 -11.88 -9.33 24.30
C ASN A 135 -12.18 -10.48 25.26
N VAL A 136 -12.42 -10.12 26.51
CA VAL A 136 -12.67 -11.06 27.59
C VAL A 136 -14.00 -10.72 28.23
N THR A 137 -14.84 -11.73 28.47
CA THR A 137 -16.07 -11.62 29.25
C THR A 137 -15.94 -12.51 30.47
N THR A 138 -16.10 -11.94 31.64
CA THR A 138 -16.09 -12.67 32.94
C THR A 138 -17.43 -13.35 33.18
N ASP A 139 -17.49 -14.25 34.14
CA ASP A 139 -18.73 -14.92 34.54
C ASP A 139 -19.79 -13.94 35.07
N ASN A 140 -19.38 -12.82 35.61
CA ASN A 140 -20.24 -11.73 36.07
C ASN A 140 -20.69 -10.76 34.98
N ASN A 141 -20.52 -11.13 33.68
CA ASN A 141 -20.83 -10.32 32.48
C ASN A 141 -20.01 -9.04 32.32
N LEU A 142 -18.97 -8.83 33.13
CA LEU A 142 -18.02 -7.74 32.91
C LEU A 142 -17.22 -8.06 31.60
N THR A 143 -17.27 -7.16 30.63
CA THR A 143 -16.52 -7.27 29.38
C THR A 143 -15.35 -6.29 29.40
N ILE A 144 -14.16 -6.80 29.12
CA ILE A 144 -12.93 -6.02 28.98
C ILE A 144 -12.37 -6.24 27.60
N GLY A 145 -12.14 -5.17 26.87
CA GLY A 145 -11.51 -5.20 25.56
C GLY A 145 -10.26 -4.34 25.51
N ALA A 146 -9.22 -4.85 24.88
CA ALA A 146 -8.01 -4.12 24.56
C ALA A 146 -7.64 -4.35 23.10
N LYS A 147 -7.36 -3.28 22.36
CA LYS A 147 -6.94 -3.35 20.96
C LYS A 147 -5.74 -2.45 20.73
N TYR A 148 -4.69 -3.03 20.17
CA TYR A 148 -3.56 -2.26 19.67
C TYR A 148 -3.63 -2.22 18.14
N ILE A 149 -3.72 -1.02 17.60
CA ILE A 149 -3.84 -0.74 16.17
C ILE A 149 -2.56 -0.05 15.71
N LYS A 150 -2.04 -0.47 14.58
CA LYS A 150 -0.88 0.14 13.94
C LYS A 150 -1.17 0.35 12.48
N ALA A 151 -0.95 1.56 11.98
CA ALA A 151 -1.13 1.89 10.57
C ALA A 151 0.07 2.66 10.02
N ARG A 152 0.32 2.48 8.73
CA ARG A 152 1.34 3.17 7.96
C ARG A 152 0.75 3.62 6.64
N VAL A 153 0.97 4.87 6.29
CA VAL A 153 0.59 5.42 5.00
C VAL A 153 1.85 5.93 4.31
N LEU A 154 2.11 5.40 3.13
CA LEU A 154 3.15 5.85 2.22
C LEU A 154 2.47 6.60 1.07
N ASN A 155 2.86 7.84 0.83
CA ASN A 155 2.33 8.65 -0.27
C ASN A 155 3.48 9.18 -1.10
N LEU A 156 3.55 8.77 -2.37
CA LEU A 156 4.47 9.28 -3.36
C LEU A 156 3.73 10.31 -4.22
N SER A 157 4.06 11.60 -4.04
CA SER A 157 3.62 12.67 -4.91
C SER A 157 4.59 12.78 -6.10
N LEU A 158 4.08 12.57 -7.31
CA LEU A 158 4.86 12.69 -8.55
C LEU A 158 4.98 14.15 -8.99
N THR A 159 4.03 14.98 -8.61
CA THR A 159 4.07 16.43 -8.92
C THR A 159 5.05 17.18 -8.04
N ALA A 160 5.15 16.84 -6.74
CA ALA A 160 6.09 17.45 -5.80
C ALA A 160 7.42 16.67 -5.71
N ILE A 161 7.53 15.50 -6.34
CA ILE A 161 8.70 14.59 -6.26
C ILE A 161 9.05 14.32 -4.79
N GLN A 162 8.05 13.96 -4.01
CA GLN A 162 8.16 13.79 -2.57
C GLN A 162 7.51 12.50 -2.11
N LEU A 163 8.21 11.76 -1.25
CA LEU A 163 7.67 10.63 -0.50
C LEU A 163 7.37 11.07 0.93
N VAL A 164 6.13 10.89 1.34
CA VAL A 164 5.67 11.14 2.71
C VAL A 164 5.28 9.82 3.34
N GLU A 165 5.77 9.57 4.53
CA GLU A 165 5.41 8.41 5.34
C GLU A 165 4.77 8.87 6.65
N THR A 166 3.61 8.33 6.96
CA THR A 166 2.87 8.61 8.20
C THR A 166 2.66 7.31 8.97
N HIS A 167 3.02 7.32 10.25
CA HIS A 167 2.77 6.22 11.17
C HIS A 167 1.69 6.62 12.17
N THR A 168 0.80 5.68 12.47
CA THR A 168 -0.25 5.85 13.49
C THR A 168 -0.24 4.62 14.39
N GLU A 169 -0.24 4.85 15.70
CA GLU A 169 -0.37 3.82 16.71
C GLU A 169 -1.48 4.22 17.70
N GLU A 170 -2.33 3.27 18.02
CA GLU A 170 -3.48 3.50 18.91
C GLU A 170 -3.65 2.31 19.86
N LEU A 171 -3.82 2.59 21.13
CA LEU A 171 -4.24 1.63 22.13
C LEU A 171 -5.66 2.00 22.59
N ALA A 172 -6.63 1.18 22.21
CA ALA A 172 -8.03 1.34 22.61
C ALA A 172 -8.37 0.34 23.72
N LEU A 173 -8.93 0.85 24.82
CA LEU A 173 -9.43 0.05 25.94
C LEU A 173 -10.93 0.29 26.08
N ASN A 174 -11.69 -0.76 26.28
CA ASN A 174 -13.12 -0.69 26.55
C ASN A 174 -13.49 -1.59 27.72
N VAL A 175 -14.38 -1.11 28.56
CA VAL A 175 -14.96 -1.87 29.68
C VAL A 175 -16.46 -1.68 29.63
N GLY A 176 -17.20 -2.77 29.74
CA GLY A 176 -18.66 -2.80 29.73
C GLY A 176 -19.17 -3.79 30.77
N TYR A 177 -20.35 -3.47 31.36
CA TYR A 177 -21.03 -4.31 32.32
C TYR A 177 -22.50 -4.45 31.92
#